data_71f886d4f62b9456745c8f63a29a5ce2
#
_entry.id   71f886d4f62b9456745c8f63a29a5ce2
#
_cell.length_a   1.000
_cell.length_b   1.000
_cell.length_c   1.000
_cell.angle_alpha   90.00
_cell.angle_beta   90.00
_cell.angle_gamma   90.00
#
_symmetry.space_group_name_H-M   'P 1'
#
loop_
_entity.id
_entity.type
_entity.pdbx_description
1 polymer ?
#
loop_
_entity_poly.entity_id
_entity_poly.type
_entity_poly.pdbx_seq_one_letter_code
_entity_poly.pdbx_strand_id
1 'polypeptide(L)'
;MSPVSSAAAADGATGAHAMLAAMRNAGLNPDDVQYLNAHGTSTPLGDANETAAVKAAFGDHAGRLAVNSTKSMHGHLLGAAGGVEALITVLAIHHQVSPPTINLVNPDPACDLDYVPNAAREMRIEAAMSNSFGFGGTNGTLAFRRLR
;
A
#
# COMPACT_ATOMS: atom_id res chain seq x y z
N MET A 1 -13.44 -24.26 -21.28
CA MET A 1 -12.94 -23.60 -20.04
C MET A 1 -12.50 -22.21 -20.45
N SER A 2 -13.23 -21.17 -20.07
CA SER A 2 -12.80 -19.79 -20.30
C SER A 2 -11.59 -19.50 -19.42
N PRO A 3 -10.55 -18.81 -19.92
CA PRO A 3 -9.44 -18.42 -19.09
C PRO A 3 -9.98 -17.51 -17.97
N VAL A 4 -9.73 -17.88 -16.73
CA VAL A 4 -9.99 -17.00 -15.59
C VAL A 4 -9.11 -15.77 -15.79
N SER A 5 -9.73 -14.63 -16.08
CA SER A 5 -9.03 -13.36 -16.13
C SER A 5 -8.46 -13.08 -14.72
N SER A 6 -7.17 -13.30 -14.55
CA SER A 6 -6.45 -13.05 -13.29
C SER A 6 -6.05 -11.57 -13.13
N ALA A 7 -6.53 -10.70 -14.02
CA ALA A 7 -6.25 -9.29 -13.92
C ALA A 7 -7.07 -8.68 -12.77
N ALA A 8 -6.40 -7.99 -11.84
CA ALA A 8 -7.05 -6.98 -11.01
C ALA A 8 -7.82 -6.02 -11.94
N ALA A 9 -9.01 -5.55 -11.52
CA ALA A 9 -9.77 -4.62 -12.34
C ALA A 9 -8.87 -3.48 -12.82
N ALA A 10 -8.87 -3.23 -14.12
CA ALA A 10 -7.92 -2.33 -14.78
C ALA A 10 -7.97 -0.85 -14.30
N ASP A 11 -8.97 -0.52 -13.49
CA ASP A 11 -9.24 0.83 -12.97
C ASP A 11 -8.85 1.03 -11.50
N GLY A 12 -8.28 0.01 -10.85
CA GLY A 12 -7.94 0.09 -9.42
C GLY A 12 -9.14 0.13 -8.48
N ALA A 13 -10.38 0.10 -8.98
CA ALA A 13 -11.59 0.33 -8.18
C ALA A 13 -11.74 -0.64 -6.99
N THR A 14 -11.40 -1.91 -7.18
CA THR A 14 -11.50 -2.92 -6.11
C THR A 14 -10.48 -2.69 -4.99
N GLY A 15 -9.26 -2.25 -5.32
CA GLY A 15 -8.25 -1.86 -4.34
C GLY A 15 -8.66 -0.61 -3.55
N ALA A 16 -9.17 0.41 -4.25
CA ALA A 16 -9.71 1.62 -3.61
C ALA A 16 -10.84 1.28 -2.63
N HIS A 17 -11.74 0.37 -3.02
CA HIS A 17 -12.85 -0.06 -2.17
C HIS A 17 -12.36 -0.71 -0.87
N ALA A 18 -11.33 -1.57 -0.93
CA ALA A 18 -10.74 -2.20 0.25
C ALA A 18 -10.16 -1.14 1.21
N MET A 19 -9.40 -0.18 0.69
CA MET A 19 -8.83 0.92 1.48
C MET A 19 -9.92 1.79 2.12
N LEU A 20 -10.92 2.21 1.36
CA LEU A 20 -12.05 3.00 1.87
C LEU A 20 -12.85 2.24 2.93
N ALA A 21 -13.06 0.93 2.77
CA ALA A 21 -13.74 0.11 3.76
C ALA A 21 -12.92 0.02 5.06
N ALA A 22 -11.60 -0.17 4.97
CA ALA A 22 -10.72 -0.22 6.13
C ALA A 22 -10.70 1.13 6.88
N MET A 23 -10.62 2.26 6.17
CA MET A 23 -10.70 3.60 6.79
C MET A 23 -12.02 3.82 7.50
N ARG A 24 -13.16 3.50 6.86
CA ARG A 24 -14.49 3.60 7.50
C ARG A 24 -14.58 2.76 8.77
N ASN A 25 -14.13 1.51 8.72
CA ASN A 25 -14.17 0.62 9.88
C ASN A 25 -13.28 1.10 11.03
N ALA A 26 -12.16 1.76 10.71
CA ALA A 26 -11.23 2.32 11.69
C ALA A 26 -11.64 3.73 12.18
N GLY A 27 -12.68 4.34 11.60
CA GLY A 27 -13.04 5.73 11.86
C GLY A 27 -11.92 6.71 11.48
N LEU A 28 -11.25 6.45 10.36
CA LEU A 28 -10.19 7.28 9.79
C LEU A 28 -10.70 8.02 8.56
N ASN A 29 -10.25 9.27 8.42
CA ASN A 29 -10.33 10.00 7.16
C ASN A 29 -9.02 9.79 6.38
N PRO A 30 -8.98 10.03 5.06
CA PRO A 30 -7.74 9.95 4.28
C PRO A 30 -6.58 10.73 4.89
N ASP A 31 -6.83 11.96 5.37
CA ASP A 31 -5.81 12.85 5.96
C ASP A 31 -5.24 12.35 7.30
N ASP A 32 -5.89 11.38 7.94
CA ASP A 32 -5.40 10.79 9.19
C ASP A 32 -4.28 9.76 8.95
N VAL A 33 -4.08 9.30 7.71
CA VAL A 33 -3.11 8.25 7.35
C VAL A 33 -1.86 8.88 6.76
N GLN A 34 -0.69 8.54 7.30
CA GLN A 34 0.58 9.08 6.82
C GLN A 34 1.40 8.05 6.03
N TYR A 35 1.16 6.75 6.24
CA TYR A 35 1.97 5.70 5.66
C TYR A 35 1.10 4.55 5.12
N LEU A 36 1.46 4.04 3.94
CA LEU A 36 0.86 2.87 3.32
C LEU A 36 1.94 1.87 2.91
N ASN A 37 1.91 0.67 3.48
CA ASN A 37 2.66 -0.48 2.97
C ASN A 37 1.83 -1.12 1.85
N ALA A 38 2.22 -0.88 0.61
CA ALA A 38 1.51 -1.32 -0.57
C ALA A 38 1.69 -2.82 -0.84
N HIS A 39 0.75 -3.41 -1.56
CA HIS A 39 0.94 -4.75 -2.11
C HIS A 39 2.15 -4.81 -3.05
N GLY A 40 2.29 -3.86 -3.96
CA GLY A 40 3.49 -3.51 -4.72
C GLY A 40 4.40 -4.68 -5.11
N THR A 41 3.96 -5.52 -6.06
CA THR A 41 4.67 -6.75 -6.47
C THR A 41 5.67 -6.54 -7.60
N SER A 42 5.85 -5.29 -8.03
CA SER A 42 6.72 -4.94 -9.17
C SER A 42 6.25 -5.55 -10.50
N THR A 43 4.95 -5.63 -10.70
CA THR A 43 4.37 -5.99 -11.99
C THR A 43 3.84 -4.72 -12.69
N PRO A 44 4.05 -4.58 -14.02
CA PRO A 44 3.68 -3.33 -14.72
C PRO A 44 2.22 -2.92 -14.52
N LEU A 45 1.30 -3.86 -14.61
CA LEU A 45 -0.14 -3.60 -14.43
C LEU A 45 -0.54 -3.47 -12.95
N GLY A 46 0.06 -4.28 -12.08
CA GLY A 46 -0.27 -4.31 -10.65
C GLY A 46 0.04 -3.00 -9.96
N ASP A 47 1.26 -2.49 -10.13
CA ASP A 47 1.73 -1.28 -9.47
C ASP A 47 1.01 -0.01 -9.99
N ALA A 48 0.76 0.06 -11.30
CA ALA A 48 -0.01 1.16 -11.88
C ALA A 48 -1.47 1.17 -11.39
N ASN A 49 -2.11 -0.01 -11.31
CA ASN A 49 -3.48 -0.13 -10.80
C ASN A 49 -3.55 0.18 -9.30
N GLU A 50 -2.57 -0.23 -8.50
CA GLU A 50 -2.52 0.12 -7.08
C GLU A 50 -2.29 1.63 -6.90
N THR A 51 -1.45 2.27 -7.71
CA THR A 51 -1.29 3.72 -7.72
C THR A 51 -2.61 4.43 -8.00
N ALA A 52 -3.36 3.99 -9.02
CA ALA A 52 -4.68 4.53 -9.31
C ALA A 52 -5.67 4.30 -8.16
N ALA A 53 -5.64 3.13 -7.52
CA ALA A 53 -6.46 2.81 -6.35
C ALA A 53 -6.16 3.72 -5.16
N VAL A 54 -4.89 3.99 -4.88
CA VAL A 54 -4.46 4.91 -3.81
C VAL A 54 -4.96 6.32 -4.09
N LYS A 55 -4.80 6.82 -5.32
CA LYS A 55 -5.31 8.13 -5.71
C LYS A 55 -6.83 8.23 -5.56
N ALA A 56 -7.56 7.19 -5.95
CA ALA A 56 -9.03 7.15 -5.83
C ALA A 56 -9.48 7.11 -4.36
N ALA A 57 -8.75 6.40 -3.48
CA ALA A 57 -9.11 6.27 -2.07
C ALA A 57 -8.73 7.50 -1.23
N PHE A 58 -7.61 8.14 -1.54
CA PHE A 58 -7.04 9.23 -0.73
C PHE A 58 -7.25 10.63 -1.34
N GLY A 59 -7.70 10.73 -2.60
CA GLY A 59 -7.92 12.02 -3.26
C GLY A 59 -6.67 12.88 -3.24
N ASP A 60 -6.81 14.16 -2.90
CA ASP A 60 -5.71 15.13 -2.84
C ASP A 60 -4.64 14.78 -1.79
N HIS A 61 -4.98 13.93 -0.80
CA HIS A 61 -4.02 13.47 0.20
C HIS A 61 -3.02 12.44 -0.35
N ALA A 62 -3.33 11.74 -1.43
CA ALA A 62 -2.46 10.72 -2.02
C ALA A 62 -1.03 11.23 -2.30
N GLY A 63 -0.90 12.49 -2.73
CA GLY A 63 0.40 13.13 -2.97
C GLY A 63 1.23 13.43 -1.71
N ARG A 64 0.64 13.32 -0.51
CA ARG A 64 1.31 13.52 0.79
C ARG A 64 1.55 12.21 1.55
N LEU A 65 0.98 11.12 1.03
CA LEU A 65 1.10 9.80 1.63
C LEU A 65 2.46 9.20 1.31
N ALA A 66 3.19 8.75 2.33
CA ALA A 66 4.36 7.91 2.11
C ALA A 66 3.90 6.49 1.76
N VAL A 67 4.21 6.04 0.55
CA VAL A 67 3.87 4.70 0.05
C VAL A 67 5.15 3.92 -0.14
N ASN A 68 5.21 2.66 0.29
CA ASN A 68 6.31 1.79 -0.07
C ASN A 68 5.83 0.37 -0.33
N SER A 69 6.68 -0.47 -0.90
CA SER A 69 6.50 -1.91 -0.85
C SER A 69 7.69 -2.56 -0.18
N THR A 70 7.46 -3.12 1.02
CA THR A 70 8.48 -3.88 1.74
C THR A 70 8.84 -5.19 1.04
N LYS A 71 8.04 -5.63 0.06
CA LYS A 71 8.40 -6.75 -0.83
C LYS A 71 9.69 -6.50 -1.61
N SER A 72 10.08 -5.24 -1.81
CA SER A 72 11.38 -4.89 -2.38
C SER A 72 12.56 -5.45 -1.58
N MET A 73 12.38 -5.66 -0.25
CA MET A 73 13.41 -6.15 0.68
C MET A 73 13.30 -7.66 0.95
N HIS A 74 12.08 -8.20 1.11
CA HIS A 74 11.88 -9.59 1.54
C HIS A 74 11.25 -10.50 0.47
N GLY A 75 10.90 -9.96 -0.69
CA GLY A 75 10.20 -10.71 -1.73
C GLY A 75 8.72 -10.93 -1.41
N HIS A 76 8.02 -11.63 -2.28
CA HIS A 76 6.60 -11.96 -2.08
C HIS A 76 6.43 -13.28 -1.33
N LEU A 77 6.04 -13.22 -0.07
CA LEU A 77 5.90 -14.37 0.83
C LEU A 77 4.55 -15.10 0.70
N LEU A 78 3.81 -14.85 -0.39
CA LEU A 78 2.52 -15.48 -0.67
C LEU A 78 1.54 -15.35 0.52
N GLY A 79 1.07 -16.47 1.09
CA GLY A 79 0.13 -16.48 2.21
C GLY A 79 0.66 -15.84 3.49
N ALA A 80 1.98 -15.74 3.68
CA ALA A 80 2.61 -15.08 4.82
C ALA A 80 2.82 -13.57 4.62
N ALA A 81 2.72 -13.06 3.37
CA ALA A 81 3.06 -11.68 3.03
C ALA A 81 2.28 -10.67 3.88
N GLY A 82 0.96 -10.80 3.96
CA GLY A 82 0.12 -9.87 4.71
C GLY A 82 0.44 -9.81 6.20
N GLY A 83 0.79 -10.95 6.82
CA GLY A 83 1.18 -11.00 8.24
C GLY A 83 2.51 -10.29 8.51
N VAL A 84 3.52 -10.52 7.64
CA VAL A 84 4.83 -9.85 7.74
C VAL A 84 4.69 -8.35 7.49
N GLU A 85 3.94 -7.95 6.47
CA GLU A 85 3.71 -6.56 6.13
C GLU A 85 2.92 -5.81 7.21
N ALA A 86 1.94 -6.47 7.84
CA ALA A 86 1.23 -5.93 9.01
C ALA A 86 2.20 -5.67 10.18
N LEU A 87 3.09 -6.63 10.50
CA LEU A 87 4.10 -6.47 11.54
C LEU A 87 5.03 -5.28 11.23
N ILE A 88 5.53 -5.18 10.00
CA ILE A 88 6.40 -4.07 9.58
C ILE A 88 5.66 -2.73 9.68
N THR A 89 4.38 -2.69 9.31
CA THR A 89 3.55 -1.48 9.42
C THR A 89 3.37 -1.03 10.87
N VAL A 90 3.17 -1.98 11.80
CA VAL A 90 3.11 -1.68 13.24
C VAL A 90 4.46 -1.17 13.75
N LEU A 91 5.57 -1.77 13.34
CA LEU A 91 6.91 -1.32 13.70
C LEU A 91 7.21 0.06 13.13
N ALA A 92 6.76 0.39 11.90
CA ALA A 92 6.89 1.72 11.33
C ALA A 92 6.19 2.79 12.19
N ILE A 93 4.98 2.51 12.68
CA ILE A 93 4.27 3.38 13.63
C ILE A 93 5.06 3.49 14.96
N HIS A 94 5.56 2.37 15.49
CA HIS A 94 6.27 2.36 16.77
C HIS A 94 7.56 3.18 16.71
N HIS A 95 8.36 2.98 15.67
CA HIS A 95 9.65 3.64 15.50
C HIS A 95 9.57 5.01 14.82
N GLN A 96 8.40 5.40 14.29
CA GLN A 96 8.20 6.65 13.54
C GLN A 96 9.12 6.74 12.30
N VAL A 97 9.27 5.61 11.60
CA VAL A 97 10.12 5.47 10.41
C VAL A 97 9.35 4.74 9.32
N SER A 98 9.24 5.33 8.15
CA SER A 98 8.76 4.63 6.94
C SER A 98 9.92 3.81 6.35
N PRO A 99 9.75 2.49 6.16
CA PRO A 99 10.71 1.70 5.39
C PRO A 99 10.78 2.16 3.93
N PRO A 100 11.88 1.90 3.23
CA PRO A 100 12.01 2.28 1.82
C PRO A 100 11.40 1.25 0.88
N THR A 101 11.17 1.67 -0.38
CA THR A 101 11.18 0.79 -1.54
C THR A 101 12.60 0.76 -2.07
N ILE A 102 13.34 -0.33 -1.83
CA ILE A 102 14.72 -0.45 -2.32
C ILE A 102 14.75 -0.83 -3.82
N ASN A 103 15.88 -0.57 -4.47
CA ASN A 103 16.11 -0.83 -5.90
C ASN A 103 15.22 0.00 -6.85
N LEU A 104 14.59 1.04 -6.36
CA LEU A 104 13.80 1.97 -7.18
C LEU A 104 14.74 2.98 -7.84
N VAL A 105 15.16 2.67 -9.06
CA VAL A 105 16.11 3.49 -9.85
C VAL A 105 15.39 4.23 -10.97
N ASN A 106 14.49 3.53 -11.67
CA ASN A 106 13.73 4.07 -12.80
C ASN A 106 12.23 3.91 -12.52
N PRO A 107 11.59 4.85 -11.84
CA PRO A 107 10.16 4.77 -11.57
C PRO A 107 9.35 4.81 -12.87
N ASP A 108 8.28 4.01 -12.94
CA ASP A 108 7.31 4.09 -14.03
C ASP A 108 6.56 5.42 -13.94
N PRO A 109 6.41 6.17 -15.04
CA PRO A 109 5.63 7.42 -15.04
C PRO A 109 4.17 7.28 -14.57
N ALA A 110 3.58 6.08 -14.69
CA ALA A 110 2.24 5.80 -14.16
C ALA A 110 2.22 5.65 -12.63
N CYS A 111 3.40 5.44 -12.01
CA CYS A 111 3.60 5.33 -10.58
C CYS A 111 4.23 6.63 -10.05
N ASP A 112 3.44 7.66 -9.85
CA ASP A 112 3.85 9.05 -9.59
C ASP A 112 3.57 9.53 -8.14
N LEU A 113 3.45 8.60 -7.18
CA LEU A 113 3.36 8.89 -5.75
C LEU A 113 4.75 8.91 -5.07
N ASP A 114 4.79 9.24 -3.79
CA ASP A 114 6.02 9.17 -2.99
C ASP A 114 6.26 7.73 -2.50
N TYR A 115 7.09 6.99 -3.21
CA TYR A 115 7.39 5.59 -2.92
C TYR A 115 8.54 5.37 -1.93
N VAL A 116 9.00 6.40 -1.23
CA VAL A 116 10.11 6.36 -0.26
C VAL A 116 11.32 5.63 -0.86
N PRO A 117 11.93 6.14 -1.95
CA PRO A 117 12.92 5.40 -2.71
C PRO A 117 14.22 5.19 -1.94
N ASN A 118 14.69 3.95 -1.89
CA ASN A 118 16.01 3.48 -1.51
C ASN A 118 16.49 3.76 -0.08
N ALA A 119 15.95 4.74 0.64
CA ALA A 119 16.34 5.08 2.00
C ALA A 119 15.12 5.19 2.92
N ALA A 120 15.21 4.63 4.13
CA ALA A 120 14.19 4.80 5.14
C ALA A 120 14.05 6.28 5.54
N ARG A 121 12.83 6.69 5.90
CA ARG A 121 12.51 8.07 6.25
C ARG A 121 11.93 8.17 7.65
N GLU A 122 12.58 8.95 8.52
CA GLU A 122 11.97 9.38 9.77
C GLU A 122 10.79 10.31 9.46
N MET A 123 9.64 10.00 10.02
CA MET A 123 8.43 10.78 9.82
C MET A 123 7.40 10.48 10.92
N ARG A 124 6.54 11.45 11.21
CA ARG A 124 5.42 11.21 12.13
C ARG A 124 4.38 10.29 11.47
N ILE A 125 4.06 9.19 12.14
CA ILE A 125 3.05 8.21 11.70
C ILE A 125 2.07 7.96 12.86
N GLU A 126 0.90 8.55 12.79
CA GLU A 126 -0.18 8.34 13.76
C GLU A 126 -1.12 7.21 13.31
N ALA A 127 -1.32 7.08 11.99
CA ALA A 127 -2.02 5.96 11.40
C ALA A 127 -1.34 5.49 10.11
N ALA A 128 -1.39 4.20 9.87
CA ALA A 128 -0.83 3.56 8.69
C ALA A 128 -1.75 2.44 8.20
N MET A 129 -1.58 2.05 6.94
CA MET A 129 -2.33 0.96 6.34
C MET A 129 -1.39 -0.03 5.64
N SER A 130 -1.88 -1.26 5.46
CA SER A 130 -1.20 -2.31 4.71
C SER A 130 -2.17 -2.97 3.74
N ASN A 131 -1.80 -3.02 2.45
CA ASN A 131 -2.58 -3.61 1.39
C ASN A 131 -2.11 -5.03 1.06
N SER A 132 -3.07 -5.92 0.82
CA SER A 132 -2.84 -7.25 0.27
C SER A 132 -3.85 -7.49 -0.85
N PHE A 133 -3.39 -7.49 -2.09
CA PHE A 133 -4.24 -7.67 -3.26
C PHE A 133 -3.99 -9.04 -3.89
N GLY A 134 -5.07 -9.79 -4.10
CA GLY A 134 -5.03 -11.13 -4.64
C GLY A 134 -5.71 -11.24 -6.01
N PHE A 135 -5.48 -12.37 -6.68
CA PHE A 135 -6.13 -12.67 -7.94
C PHE A 135 -7.66 -12.71 -7.81
N GLY A 136 -8.35 -12.33 -8.87
CA GLY A 136 -9.81 -12.33 -8.89
C GLY A 136 -10.47 -11.23 -8.06
N GLY A 137 -9.70 -10.19 -7.67
CA GLY A 137 -10.22 -9.07 -6.90
C GLY A 137 -10.39 -9.36 -5.40
N THR A 138 -9.77 -10.42 -4.88
CA THR A 138 -9.72 -10.70 -3.45
C THR A 138 -8.72 -9.73 -2.80
N ASN A 139 -9.20 -8.57 -2.39
CA ASN A 139 -8.39 -7.50 -1.84
C ASN A 139 -8.70 -7.31 -0.35
N GLY A 140 -7.65 -7.11 0.45
CA GLY A 140 -7.73 -6.79 1.87
C GLY A 140 -6.84 -5.61 2.21
N THR A 141 -7.29 -4.79 3.15
CA THR A 141 -6.50 -3.69 3.72
C THR A 141 -6.65 -3.70 5.23
N LEU A 142 -5.53 -3.60 5.94
CA LEU A 142 -5.49 -3.43 7.38
C LEU A 142 -5.16 -1.97 7.70
N ALA A 143 -5.81 -1.42 8.73
CA ALA A 143 -5.53 -0.09 9.25
C ALA A 143 -5.06 -0.18 10.70
N PHE A 144 -4.02 0.58 11.04
CA PHE A 144 -3.39 0.61 12.35
C PHE A 144 -3.29 2.04 12.86
N ARG A 145 -3.43 2.21 14.18
CA ARG A 145 -3.22 3.48 14.87
C ARG A 145 -2.16 3.34 15.94
N ARG A 146 -1.44 4.44 16.18
CA ARG A 146 -0.56 4.58 17.34
C ARG A 146 -1.38 4.51 18.62
N LEU A 147 -0.96 3.67 19.56
CA LEU A 147 -1.49 3.70 20.92
C LEU A 147 -0.93 4.94 21.64
N ARG A 148 -1.81 5.66 22.32
CA ARG A 148 -1.48 6.81 23.17
C ARG A 148 -1.39 6.38 24.60
#